data_9d656b9cc394ed4f4a0d10b16ed2a537
#
_entry.id   9d656b9cc394ed4f4a0d10b16ed2a537
#
_cell.length_a   1.000
_cell.length_b   1.000
_cell.length_c   1.000
_cell.angle_alpha   90.00
_cell.angle_beta   90.00
_cell.angle_gamma   90.00
#
_symmetry.space_group_name_H-M   'P 1'
#
loop_
_entity.id
_entity.type
_entity.pdbx_description
1 polymer ?
#
loop_
_entity_poly.entity_id
_entity_poly.type
_entity_poly.pdbx_seq_one_letter_code
_entity_poly.pdbx_strand_id
1 'polypeptide(L)'
;IKFLYRPPHLKGNEVSMNKIIESTLVSCSNNSILQTHTTNPLLTSKTIDSAIKKHLDEEVDLFSVTKLQERLYNEKSEPINHDLKNLVQTQDLKPMYLENSGFYIFSKNNFKENLNRITPYSKFYETSFPENIDIDDEDDFNLAETILRYTQ
;
A
#
# COMPACT_ATOMS: atom_id res chain seq x y z
N ILE A 1 8.84 11.58 -18.53
CA ILE A 1 9.26 11.39 -17.12
C ILE A 1 9.99 12.65 -16.67
N LYS A 2 9.64 13.18 -15.51
CA LYS A 2 10.30 14.32 -14.87
C LYS A 2 11.02 13.85 -13.63
N PHE A 3 12.30 14.17 -13.50
CA PHE A 3 13.08 13.89 -12.29
C PHE A 3 12.95 15.08 -11.33
N LEU A 4 12.66 14.77 -10.06
CA LEU A 4 12.64 15.74 -8.97
C LEU A 4 13.76 15.39 -7.99
N TYR A 5 14.70 16.30 -7.82
CA TYR A 5 15.77 16.12 -6.84
C TYR A 5 15.25 16.38 -5.44
N ARG A 6 15.48 15.41 -4.54
CA ARG A 6 15.11 15.53 -3.14
C ARG A 6 16.04 16.54 -2.46
N PRO A 7 15.51 17.62 -1.86
CA PRO A 7 16.33 18.57 -1.12
C PRO A 7 17.08 17.92 0.05
N PRO A 8 18.24 18.42 0.47
CA PRO A 8 19.05 17.82 1.53
C PRO A 8 18.31 17.59 2.84
N HIS A 9 17.43 18.51 3.25
CA HIS A 9 16.63 18.41 4.48
C HIS A 9 15.51 17.33 4.43
N LEU A 10 15.24 16.78 3.25
CA LEU A 10 14.31 15.67 3.05
C LEU A 10 15.02 14.33 2.79
N LYS A 11 16.35 14.28 2.98
CA LYS A 11 17.15 13.05 2.88
C LYS A 11 17.34 12.44 4.26
N GLY A 12 17.46 11.13 4.31
CA GLY A 12 17.69 10.36 5.54
C GLY A 12 16.49 9.52 5.96
N ASN A 13 16.75 8.54 6.81
CA ASN A 13 15.77 7.53 7.22
C ASN A 13 14.70 8.07 8.18
N GLU A 14 14.99 9.20 8.84
CA GLU A 14 14.07 9.84 9.80
C GLU A 14 13.01 10.72 9.12
N VAL A 15 13.13 10.93 7.80
CA VAL A 15 12.19 11.78 7.07
C VAL A 15 10.97 10.97 6.65
N SER A 16 9.80 11.30 7.21
CA SER A 16 8.57 10.61 6.84
C SER A 16 8.24 10.78 5.35
N MET A 17 7.64 9.74 4.75
CA MET A 17 7.21 9.78 3.36
C MET A 17 6.23 10.92 3.10
N ASN A 18 5.36 11.26 4.06
CA ASN A 18 4.40 12.35 3.89
C ASN A 18 5.08 13.72 3.66
N LYS A 19 6.23 13.99 4.30
CA LYS A 19 7.00 15.22 4.04
C LYS A 19 7.60 15.25 2.62
N ILE A 20 8.00 14.08 2.12
CA ILE A 20 8.53 13.95 0.76
C ILE A 20 7.41 14.16 -0.25
N ILE A 21 6.25 13.57 -0.01
CA ILE A 21 5.05 13.75 -0.84
C ILE A 21 4.65 15.23 -0.86
N GLU A 22 4.54 15.87 0.30
CA GLU A 22 4.18 17.29 0.42
C GLU A 22 5.05 18.17 -0.48
N SER A 23 6.37 17.97 -0.40
CA SER A 23 7.33 18.68 -1.26
C SER A 23 7.12 18.42 -2.75
N THR A 24 6.74 17.19 -3.13
CA THR A 24 6.51 16.78 -4.51
C THR A 24 5.21 17.34 -5.06
N LEU A 25 4.17 17.43 -4.24
CA LEU A 25 2.84 17.90 -4.64
C LEU A 25 2.83 19.34 -5.17
N VAL A 26 3.80 20.16 -4.82
CA VAL A 26 3.96 21.51 -5.37
C VAL A 26 4.15 21.48 -6.89
N SER A 27 4.78 20.41 -7.41
CA SER A 27 5.04 20.22 -8.84
C SER A 27 3.92 19.46 -9.58
N CYS A 28 2.89 19.02 -8.88
CA CYS A 28 1.77 18.28 -9.47
C CYS A 28 0.61 19.23 -9.80
N SER A 29 0.14 19.21 -11.05
CA SER A 29 -1.01 20.02 -11.50
C SER A 29 -2.36 19.38 -11.16
N ASN A 30 -2.42 18.05 -11.16
CA ASN A 30 -3.66 17.28 -10.96
C ASN A 30 -4.03 17.18 -9.48
N ASN A 31 -5.33 16.99 -9.21
CA ASN A 31 -5.82 16.75 -7.85
C ASN A 31 -5.67 15.28 -7.43
N SER A 32 -5.90 14.32 -8.34
CA SER A 32 -5.71 12.89 -8.07
C SER A 32 -4.24 12.52 -8.24
N ILE A 33 -3.67 11.90 -7.22
CA ILE A 33 -2.26 11.50 -7.13
C ILE A 33 -2.20 9.99 -6.95
N LEU A 34 -1.42 9.34 -7.81
CA LEU A 34 -1.00 7.95 -7.63
C LEU A 34 0.44 7.94 -7.16
N GLN A 35 0.69 7.27 -6.06
CA GLN A 35 2.04 6.96 -5.58
C GLN A 35 2.24 5.45 -5.62
N THR A 36 3.32 4.99 -6.21
CA THR A 36 3.79 3.59 -6.20
C THR A 36 5.19 3.52 -5.61
N HIS A 37 5.63 2.32 -5.27
CA HIS A 37 6.98 2.05 -4.80
C HIS A 37 7.72 1.17 -5.82
N THR A 38 9.03 1.37 -5.93
CA THR A 38 9.89 0.57 -6.82
C THR A 38 10.13 -0.84 -6.29
N THR A 39 9.83 -1.06 -5.02
CA THR A 39 9.92 -2.34 -4.32
C THR A 39 8.73 -3.28 -4.59
N ASN A 40 7.73 -2.85 -5.35
CA ASN A 40 6.59 -3.67 -5.77
C ASN A 40 6.61 -3.97 -7.29
N PRO A 41 7.60 -4.73 -7.79
CA PRO A 41 7.83 -4.90 -9.24
C PRO A 41 6.78 -5.75 -9.93
N LEU A 42 5.97 -6.50 -9.18
CA LEU A 42 4.95 -7.41 -9.72
C LEU A 42 3.57 -6.77 -9.84
N LEU A 43 3.41 -5.53 -9.37
CA LEU A 43 2.17 -4.77 -9.49
C LEU A 43 1.86 -4.49 -10.96
N THR A 44 0.69 -4.92 -11.44
CA THR A 44 0.33 -4.82 -12.85
C THR A 44 -0.36 -3.49 -13.18
N SER A 45 -0.21 -3.06 -14.45
CA SER A 45 -0.95 -1.90 -14.97
C SER A 45 -2.46 -2.09 -14.88
N LYS A 46 -2.96 -3.32 -15.07
CA LYS A 46 -4.39 -3.65 -14.97
C LYS A 46 -4.95 -3.37 -13.57
N THR A 47 -4.21 -3.73 -12.53
CA THR A 47 -4.59 -3.45 -11.13
C THR A 47 -4.56 -1.96 -10.84
N ILE A 48 -3.52 -1.25 -11.32
CA ILE A 48 -3.43 0.21 -11.20
C ILE A 48 -4.60 0.90 -11.91
N ASP A 49 -4.90 0.55 -13.15
CA ASP A 49 -6.01 1.14 -13.91
C ASP A 49 -7.36 0.91 -13.22
N SER A 50 -7.56 -0.29 -12.69
CA SER A 50 -8.77 -0.65 -11.94
C SER A 50 -8.91 0.17 -10.64
N ALA A 51 -7.81 0.38 -9.94
CA ALA A 51 -7.78 1.19 -8.73
C ALA A 51 -8.01 2.68 -9.02
N ILE A 52 -7.40 3.22 -10.10
CA ILE A 52 -7.66 4.58 -10.56
C ILE A 52 -9.13 4.77 -10.91
N LYS A 53 -9.71 3.82 -11.66
CA LYS A 53 -11.12 3.86 -12.01
C LYS A 53 -11.99 3.90 -10.76
N LYS A 54 -11.74 3.03 -9.78
CA LYS A 54 -12.48 3.00 -8.52
C LYS A 54 -12.36 4.32 -7.74
N HIS A 55 -11.14 4.90 -7.66
CA HIS A 55 -10.91 6.20 -7.03
C HIS A 55 -11.77 7.31 -7.66
N LEU A 56 -11.82 7.34 -9.00
CA LEU A 56 -12.55 8.36 -9.73
C LEU A 56 -14.07 8.16 -9.67
N ASP A 57 -14.54 6.92 -9.79
CA ASP A 57 -15.98 6.60 -9.80
C ASP A 57 -16.64 6.76 -8.41
N GLU A 58 -15.90 6.40 -7.35
CA GLU A 58 -16.40 6.45 -5.97
C GLU A 58 -15.97 7.72 -5.21
N GLU A 59 -15.11 8.54 -5.79
CA GLU A 59 -14.53 9.74 -5.16
C GLU A 59 -13.85 9.46 -3.81
N VAL A 60 -13.14 8.32 -3.70
CA VAL A 60 -12.49 7.86 -2.46
C VAL A 60 -10.99 7.72 -2.62
N ASP A 61 -10.26 8.06 -1.57
CA ASP A 61 -8.82 7.76 -1.48
C ASP A 61 -8.64 6.26 -1.20
N LEU A 62 -7.62 5.66 -1.84
CA LEU A 62 -7.36 4.23 -1.78
C LEU A 62 -5.91 3.94 -1.37
N PHE A 63 -5.71 2.84 -0.66
CA PHE A 63 -4.39 2.26 -0.45
C PHE A 63 -4.45 0.74 -0.55
N SER A 64 -3.36 0.16 -1.04
CA SER A 64 -3.28 -1.27 -1.27
C SER A 64 -3.06 -2.05 0.01
N VAL A 65 -3.76 -3.17 0.12
CA VAL A 65 -3.67 -4.07 1.27
C VAL A 65 -3.66 -5.53 0.83
N THR A 66 -3.05 -6.37 1.66
CA THR A 66 -3.16 -7.82 1.60
C THR A 66 -4.18 -8.28 2.63
N LYS A 67 -5.17 -9.05 2.20
CA LYS A 67 -6.12 -9.70 3.10
C LYS A 67 -5.46 -10.88 3.79
N LEU A 68 -5.45 -10.87 5.12
CA LEU A 68 -4.95 -11.94 5.96
C LEU A 68 -6.14 -12.73 6.53
N GLN A 69 -6.23 -14.00 6.15
CA GLN A 69 -7.27 -14.94 6.63
C GLN A 69 -6.64 -15.96 7.59
N GLU A 70 -5.84 -15.45 8.53
CA GLU A 70 -5.01 -16.21 9.46
C GLU A 70 -5.35 -15.86 10.92
N ARG A 71 -4.96 -16.73 11.88
CA ARG A 71 -5.01 -16.41 13.31
C ARG A 71 -3.82 -15.57 13.69
N LEU A 72 -4.07 -14.39 14.18
CA LEU A 72 -3.03 -13.43 14.56
C LEU A 72 -2.96 -13.30 16.08
N TYR A 73 -1.73 -13.12 16.55
CA TYR A 73 -1.40 -12.88 17.97
C TYR A 73 -0.55 -11.63 18.09
N ASN A 74 -0.67 -10.92 19.20
CA ASN A 74 0.22 -9.83 19.53
C ASN A 74 1.54 -10.34 20.17
N GLU A 75 2.45 -9.41 20.49
CA GLU A 75 3.75 -9.72 21.10
C GLU A 75 3.66 -10.40 22.49
N LYS A 76 2.48 -10.36 23.13
CA LYS A 76 2.19 -11.02 24.42
C LYS A 76 1.54 -12.39 24.24
N SER A 77 1.47 -12.91 23.01
CA SER A 77 0.78 -14.14 22.65
C SER A 77 -0.74 -14.10 22.89
N GLU A 78 -1.33 -12.92 22.92
CA GLU A 78 -2.77 -12.74 23.04
C GLU A 78 -3.41 -12.75 21.64
N PRO A 79 -4.54 -13.46 21.43
CA PRO A 79 -5.21 -13.52 20.15
C PRO A 79 -5.79 -12.15 19.76
N ILE A 80 -5.61 -11.75 18.47
CA ILE A 80 -6.10 -10.47 17.94
C ILE A 80 -7.48 -10.63 17.30
N ASN A 81 -7.68 -11.64 16.47
CA ASN A 81 -8.86 -11.79 15.62
C ASN A 81 -9.65 -13.08 15.84
N HIS A 82 -9.38 -13.80 16.93
CA HIS A 82 -10.08 -15.04 17.24
C HIS A 82 -10.25 -15.25 18.76
N ASP A 83 -11.16 -16.15 19.13
CA ASP A 83 -11.40 -16.54 20.52
C ASP A 83 -10.83 -17.93 20.77
N LEU A 84 -9.94 -18.06 21.78
CA LEU A 84 -9.36 -19.36 22.15
C LEU A 84 -10.38 -20.37 22.69
N LYS A 85 -11.51 -19.89 23.22
CA LYS A 85 -12.57 -20.74 23.79
C LYS A 85 -13.57 -21.19 22.71
N ASN A 86 -13.62 -20.49 21.59
CA ASN A 86 -14.53 -20.77 20.50
C ASN A 86 -13.77 -20.70 19.16
N LEU A 87 -13.02 -21.77 18.85
CA LEU A 87 -12.20 -21.83 17.64
C LEU A 87 -13.09 -22.13 16.42
N VAL A 88 -13.32 -21.10 15.63
CA VAL A 88 -13.92 -21.23 14.30
C VAL A 88 -12.87 -21.64 13.26
N GLN A 89 -13.31 -22.13 12.10
CA GLN A 89 -12.40 -22.44 11.01
C GLN A 89 -11.72 -21.16 10.50
N THR A 90 -10.50 -21.28 9.97
CA THR A 90 -9.72 -20.12 9.54
C THR A 90 -10.45 -19.28 8.47
N GLN A 91 -11.16 -19.95 7.55
CA GLN A 91 -11.96 -19.28 6.52
C GLN A 91 -13.14 -18.45 7.07
N ASP A 92 -13.59 -18.75 8.29
CA ASP A 92 -14.73 -18.08 8.93
C ASP A 92 -14.28 -16.96 9.90
N LEU A 93 -12.98 -16.75 10.04
CA LEU A 93 -12.44 -15.65 10.83
C LEU A 93 -12.77 -14.30 10.17
N LYS A 94 -12.89 -13.27 10.98
CA LYS A 94 -12.85 -11.90 10.47
C LYS A 94 -11.47 -11.63 9.88
N PRO A 95 -11.37 -11.24 8.61
CA PRO A 95 -10.09 -10.97 7.98
C PRO A 95 -9.43 -9.75 8.62
N MET A 96 -8.11 -9.77 8.66
CA MET A 96 -7.28 -8.61 8.93
C MET A 96 -6.67 -8.12 7.62
N TYR A 97 -6.25 -6.88 7.58
CA TYR A 97 -5.66 -6.29 6.39
C TYR A 97 -4.29 -5.72 6.71
N LEU A 98 -3.31 -6.16 5.95
CA LEU A 98 -1.93 -5.68 6.02
C LEU A 98 -1.73 -4.62 4.94
N GLU A 99 -1.30 -3.41 5.31
CA GLU A 99 -0.83 -2.41 4.35
C GLU A 99 0.44 -2.95 3.65
N ASN A 100 0.39 -3.12 2.33
CA ASN A 100 1.48 -3.76 1.56
C ASN A 100 2.25 -2.79 0.69
N SER A 101 2.03 -1.50 0.87
CA SER A 101 2.78 -0.42 0.21
C SER A 101 2.79 -0.43 -1.32
N GLY A 102 2.02 -1.29 -1.98
CA GLY A 102 2.01 -1.41 -3.44
C GLY A 102 1.64 -0.09 -4.13
N PHE A 103 0.56 0.56 -3.69
CA PHE A 103 0.19 1.89 -4.15
C PHE A 103 -0.72 2.64 -3.17
N TYR A 104 -0.78 3.96 -3.39
CA TYR A 104 -1.68 4.89 -2.72
C TYR A 104 -2.28 5.81 -3.78
N ILE A 105 -3.60 5.97 -3.78
CA ILE A 105 -4.30 6.92 -4.63
C ILE A 105 -5.06 7.87 -3.73
N PHE A 106 -4.76 9.15 -3.81
CA PHE A 106 -5.35 10.15 -2.91
C PHE A 106 -5.55 11.49 -3.61
N SER A 107 -6.47 12.28 -3.11
CA SER A 107 -6.64 13.63 -3.57
C SER A 107 -5.63 14.58 -2.91
N LYS A 108 -5.10 15.51 -3.71
CA LYS A 108 -4.19 16.55 -3.24
C LYS A 108 -4.83 17.42 -2.16
N ASN A 109 -6.13 17.62 -2.21
CA ASN A 109 -6.87 18.37 -1.21
C ASN A 109 -6.92 17.63 0.12
N ASN A 110 -7.32 16.35 0.10
CA ASN A 110 -7.33 15.51 1.31
C ASN A 110 -5.95 15.42 1.95
N PHE A 111 -4.90 15.27 1.12
CA PHE A 111 -3.53 15.28 1.65
C PHE A 111 -3.18 16.58 2.34
N LYS A 112 -3.53 17.75 1.76
CA LYS A 112 -3.24 19.05 2.35
C LYS A 112 -3.95 19.29 3.68
N GLU A 113 -5.19 18.80 3.79
CA GLU A 113 -5.99 18.92 5.02
C GLU A 113 -5.48 18.03 6.14
N ASN A 114 -5.03 16.82 5.81
CA ASN A 114 -4.66 15.80 6.78
C ASN A 114 -3.15 15.61 6.96
N LEU A 115 -2.33 16.20 6.07
CA LEU A 115 -0.88 15.98 5.97
C LEU A 115 -0.49 14.50 5.93
N ASN A 116 -1.38 13.70 5.35
CA ASN A 116 -1.22 12.24 5.23
C ASN A 116 -1.90 11.74 3.94
N ARG A 117 -1.27 10.75 3.31
CA ARG A 117 -1.81 10.04 2.14
C ARG A 117 -2.91 9.04 2.48
N ILE A 118 -3.00 8.62 3.77
CA ILE A 118 -4.08 7.79 4.29
C ILE A 118 -4.85 8.62 5.30
N THR A 119 -6.17 8.65 5.16
CA THR A 119 -7.08 9.36 6.04
C THR A 119 -8.11 8.38 6.64
N PRO A 120 -8.87 8.77 7.67
CA PRO A 120 -9.95 7.92 8.20
C PRO A 120 -11.03 7.56 7.17
N TYR A 121 -11.08 8.26 6.04
CA TYR A 121 -12.05 8.04 4.95
C TYR A 121 -11.47 7.21 3.81
N SER A 122 -10.17 6.92 3.84
CA SER A 122 -9.51 6.08 2.82
C SER A 122 -10.05 4.65 2.90
N LYS A 123 -10.22 4.03 1.73
CA LYS A 123 -10.70 2.65 1.60
C LYS A 123 -9.59 1.71 1.15
N PHE A 124 -9.74 0.46 1.48
CA PHE A 124 -8.85 -0.60 1.04
C PHE A 124 -9.03 -0.92 -0.44
N TYR A 125 -7.91 -1.19 -1.09
CA TYR A 125 -7.85 -1.88 -2.36
C TYR A 125 -7.06 -3.17 -2.16
N GLU A 126 -7.74 -4.31 -2.21
CA GLU A 126 -7.13 -5.61 -1.97
C GLU A 126 -6.29 -6.02 -3.17
N THR A 127 -5.01 -6.32 -2.95
CA THR A 127 -4.11 -6.96 -3.91
C THR A 127 -3.73 -8.34 -3.39
N SER A 128 -3.54 -9.27 -4.33
CA SER A 128 -3.24 -10.66 -4.04
C SER A 128 -1.88 -11.05 -4.60
N PHE A 129 -1.37 -12.19 -4.15
CA PHE A 129 -0.17 -12.77 -4.72
C PHE A 129 -0.33 -12.95 -6.26
N PRO A 130 0.68 -12.57 -7.04
CA PRO A 130 2.00 -12.08 -6.63
C PRO A 130 2.11 -10.55 -6.52
N GLU A 131 1.07 -9.76 -6.83
CA GLU A 131 1.12 -8.30 -6.90
C GLU A 131 1.32 -7.61 -5.54
N ASN A 132 1.09 -8.34 -4.44
CA ASN A 132 1.27 -7.85 -3.07
C ASN A 132 2.67 -8.08 -2.50
N ILE A 133 3.62 -8.54 -3.31
CA ILE A 133 5.02 -8.70 -2.89
C ILE A 133 5.68 -7.33 -2.83
N ASP A 134 6.23 -7.01 -1.66
CA ASP A 134 7.13 -5.87 -1.42
C ASP A 134 8.53 -6.42 -1.17
N ILE A 135 9.54 -5.86 -1.81
CA ILE A 135 10.93 -6.31 -1.68
C ILE A 135 11.59 -5.55 -0.53
N ASP A 136 11.69 -6.20 0.62
CA ASP A 136 12.37 -5.69 1.81
C ASP A 136 13.75 -6.31 1.99
N ASP A 137 13.94 -7.52 1.49
CA ASP A 137 15.21 -8.26 1.63
C ASP A 137 15.58 -9.05 0.35
N GLU A 138 16.67 -9.86 0.44
CA GLU A 138 17.19 -10.63 -0.68
C GLU A 138 16.29 -11.82 -1.04
N ASP A 139 15.60 -12.39 -0.09
CA ASP A 139 14.66 -13.51 -0.32
C ASP A 139 13.44 -13.03 -1.10
N ASP A 140 12.90 -11.87 -0.76
CA ASP A 140 11.83 -11.22 -1.51
C ASP A 140 12.25 -10.89 -2.93
N PHE A 141 13.48 -10.38 -3.10
CA PHE A 141 14.04 -10.11 -4.42
C PHE A 141 14.14 -11.37 -5.27
N ASN A 142 14.69 -12.45 -4.72
CA ASN A 142 14.83 -13.74 -5.41
C ASN A 142 13.44 -14.32 -5.78
N LEU A 143 12.46 -14.19 -4.90
CA LEU A 143 11.09 -14.61 -5.16
C LEU A 143 10.48 -13.80 -6.32
N ALA A 144 10.56 -12.47 -6.27
CA ALA A 144 10.04 -11.60 -7.31
C ALA A 144 10.73 -11.85 -8.66
N GLU A 145 12.07 -12.03 -8.68
CA GLU A 145 12.82 -12.35 -9.90
C GLU A 145 12.37 -13.70 -10.48
N THR A 146 12.20 -14.71 -9.63
CA THR A 146 11.73 -16.03 -10.04
C THR A 146 10.37 -15.93 -10.73
N ILE A 147 9.41 -15.22 -10.11
CA ILE A 147 8.08 -15.04 -10.67
C ILE A 147 8.14 -14.34 -12.03
N LEU A 148 8.91 -13.25 -12.14
CA LEU A 148 9.06 -12.52 -13.40
C LEU A 148 9.65 -13.36 -14.52
N ARG A 149 10.62 -14.25 -14.22
CA ARG A 149 11.22 -15.15 -15.22
C ARG A 149 10.24 -16.20 -15.76
N TYR A 150 9.25 -16.61 -14.97
CA TYR A 150 8.27 -17.64 -15.37
C TYR A 150 6.96 -17.07 -15.90
N THR A 151 6.74 -15.74 -15.82
CA THR A 151 5.52 -15.09 -16.30
C THR A 151 5.72 -14.29 -17.60
N GLN A 152 6.95 -14.24 -18.11
CA GLN A 152 7.29 -13.70 -19.45
C GLN A 152 7.32 -14.85 -20.46
#